data_d43ad37635e85576da72a5b604e1b60f
#
_entry.id   d43ad37635e85576da72a5b604e1b60f
#
_cell.length_a   1.000
_cell.length_b   1.000
_cell.length_c   1.000
_cell.angle_alpha   90.00
_cell.angle_beta   90.00
_cell.angle_gamma   90.00
#
_symmetry.space_group_name_H-M   'P 1'
#
loop_
_entity.id
_entity.type
_entity.pdbx_description
1 polymer ?
#
loop_
_entity_poly.entity_id
_entity_poly.type
_entity_poly.pdbx_seq_one_letter_code
_entity_poly.pdbx_strand_id
1 'polypeptide(L)'
;MISKIFQHIIVNFFALVIGSVSATGQESLTQEEVNTWFETLSNWGRWGPNDQMGTVNHITTETRIAAANLVETGVSISMAHEILTEEAADNGNPYDHRMTSVGSSPGPWSGDFLGVSYHGYAHSHLDALCHRFQFGTMYNGYSENEVTEEGCAQ
;
A
#
# COMPACT_ATOMS: atom_id res chain seq x y z
N MET A 1 -12.06 27.65 58.28
CA MET A 1 -12.39 26.29 57.79
C MET A 1 -13.28 26.30 56.54
N ILE A 2 -14.07 27.35 56.30
CA ILE A 2 -14.95 27.49 55.12
C ILE A 2 -14.19 27.80 53.80
N SER A 3 -13.03 28.46 53.87
CA SER A 3 -12.25 28.87 52.67
C SER A 3 -11.64 27.71 51.89
N LYS A 4 -11.27 26.59 52.52
CA LYS A 4 -10.66 25.45 51.85
C LYS A 4 -11.66 24.56 51.09
N ILE A 5 -12.90 24.51 51.54
CA ILE A 5 -13.98 23.76 50.88
C ILE A 5 -14.39 24.46 49.58
N PHE A 6 -14.40 25.79 49.57
CA PHE A 6 -14.75 26.57 48.37
C PHE A 6 -13.69 26.45 47.23
N GLN A 7 -12.41 26.34 47.59
CA GLN A 7 -11.34 26.13 46.58
C GLN A 7 -11.41 24.76 45.91
N HIS A 8 -11.78 23.71 46.62
CA HIS A 8 -11.92 22.38 46.07
C HIS A 8 -13.14 22.21 45.15
N ILE A 9 -14.21 22.94 45.38
CA ILE A 9 -15.42 22.95 44.55
C ILE A 9 -15.14 23.67 43.22
N ILE A 10 -14.39 24.75 43.21
CA ILE A 10 -14.04 25.50 41.99
C ILE A 10 -13.07 24.70 41.11
N VAL A 11 -12.10 24.01 41.69
CA VAL A 11 -11.13 23.21 40.94
C VAL A 11 -11.81 21.99 40.31
N ASN A 12 -12.77 21.34 40.96
CA ASN A 12 -13.51 20.20 40.40
C ASN A 12 -14.52 20.61 39.32
N PHE A 13 -15.07 21.84 39.38
CA PHE A 13 -15.98 22.31 38.33
C PHE A 13 -15.24 22.72 37.07
N PHE A 14 -13.98 23.18 37.17
CA PHE A 14 -13.16 23.51 35.99
C PHE A 14 -12.58 22.25 35.26
N ALA A 15 -12.38 21.16 36.01
CA ALA A 15 -11.92 19.91 35.44
C ALA A 15 -13.01 19.15 34.63
N LEU A 16 -14.29 19.47 34.84
CA LEU A 16 -15.42 18.79 34.19
C LEU A 16 -15.84 19.43 32.84
N VAL A 17 -15.32 20.62 32.52
CA VAL A 17 -15.70 21.36 31.30
C VAL A 17 -14.75 21.08 30.11
N ILE A 18 -13.61 20.42 30.33
CA ILE A 18 -12.63 20.13 29.26
C ILE A 18 -12.90 18.78 28.53
N GLY A 19 -13.94 18.06 28.90
CA GLY A 19 -14.21 16.68 28.42
C GLY A 19 -15.17 16.53 27.26
N SER A 20 -15.63 17.58 26.59
CA SER A 20 -16.53 17.47 25.43
C SER A 20 -15.88 17.97 24.17
N VAL A 21 -14.75 17.37 23.79
CA VAL A 21 -14.39 17.34 22.37
C VAL A 21 -15.37 16.37 21.73
N SER A 22 -16.42 16.92 21.12
CA SER A 22 -17.26 16.12 20.21
C SER A 22 -16.31 15.55 19.16
N ALA A 23 -16.11 14.24 19.19
CA ALA A 23 -15.57 13.54 18.04
C ALA A 23 -16.57 13.81 16.92
N THR A 24 -16.27 14.77 16.04
CA THR A 24 -17.00 14.92 14.80
C THR A 24 -16.81 13.60 14.09
N GLY A 25 -17.88 12.80 14.01
CA GLY A 25 -17.85 11.54 13.27
C GLY A 25 -17.35 11.86 11.87
N GLN A 26 -16.35 11.13 11.41
CA GLN A 26 -15.90 11.23 10.04
C GLN A 26 -17.13 10.90 9.18
N GLU A 27 -17.55 11.84 8.33
CA GLU A 27 -18.64 11.58 7.39
C GLU A 27 -18.28 10.36 6.56
N SER A 28 -19.17 9.38 6.50
CA SER A 28 -18.97 8.20 5.69
C SER A 28 -19.09 8.59 4.23
N LEU A 29 -18.07 8.25 3.45
CA LEU A 29 -18.07 8.43 2.00
C LEU A 29 -19.21 7.63 1.37
N THR A 30 -19.91 8.24 0.45
CA THR A 30 -20.92 7.57 -0.39
C THR A 30 -20.27 6.92 -1.61
N GLN A 31 -20.91 5.91 -2.17
CA GLN A 31 -20.46 5.28 -3.40
C GLN A 31 -20.43 6.28 -4.59
N GLU A 32 -21.35 7.25 -4.60
CA GLU A 32 -21.40 8.29 -5.64
C GLU A 32 -20.18 9.21 -5.57
N GLU A 33 -19.77 9.64 -4.38
CA GLU A 33 -18.55 10.43 -4.20
C GLU A 33 -17.31 9.65 -4.67
N VAL A 34 -17.20 8.38 -4.32
CA VAL A 34 -16.09 7.53 -4.78
C VAL A 34 -16.11 7.38 -6.31
N ASN A 35 -17.28 7.19 -6.92
CA ASN A 35 -17.38 7.09 -8.38
C ASN A 35 -16.96 8.41 -9.07
N THR A 36 -17.35 9.55 -8.51
CA THR A 36 -16.95 10.87 -9.02
C THR A 36 -15.40 11.05 -9.00
N TRP A 37 -14.70 10.45 -8.03
CA TRP A 37 -13.25 10.52 -7.98
C TRP A 37 -12.56 9.81 -9.14
N PHE A 38 -13.14 8.75 -9.70
CA PHE A 38 -12.58 8.11 -10.90
C PHE A 38 -12.56 9.05 -12.11
N GLU A 39 -13.44 10.03 -12.16
CA GLU A 39 -13.47 11.04 -13.21
C GLU A 39 -12.58 12.24 -12.84
N THR A 40 -12.80 12.82 -11.66
CA THR A 40 -12.18 14.10 -11.26
C THR A 40 -10.71 13.99 -10.88
N LEU A 41 -10.26 12.82 -10.40
CA LEU A 41 -8.86 12.55 -10.05
C LEU A 41 -8.12 11.73 -11.13
N SER A 42 -8.80 11.41 -12.24
CA SER A 42 -8.19 10.65 -13.33
C SER A 42 -7.00 11.40 -13.93
N ASN A 43 -5.92 10.68 -14.17
CA ASN A 43 -4.74 11.16 -14.89
C ASN A 43 -4.58 10.49 -16.26
N TRP A 44 -5.63 9.83 -16.74
CA TRP A 44 -5.63 9.17 -18.03
C TRP A 44 -5.30 10.15 -19.16
N GLY A 45 -4.50 9.70 -20.12
CA GLY A 45 -4.05 10.52 -21.23
C GLY A 45 -3.01 11.57 -20.90
N ARG A 46 -2.68 11.79 -19.62
CA ARG A 46 -1.70 12.83 -19.18
C ARG A 46 -0.33 12.66 -19.83
N TRP A 47 0.10 11.43 -20.04
CA TRP A 47 1.39 11.08 -20.65
C TRP A 47 1.23 10.43 -22.03
N GLY A 48 0.05 10.57 -22.63
CA GLY A 48 -0.31 10.04 -23.93
C GLY A 48 -1.14 8.75 -23.86
N PRO A 49 -1.81 8.40 -24.97
CA PRO A 49 -2.75 7.27 -24.99
C PRO A 49 -2.09 5.90 -24.83
N ASN A 50 -0.80 5.79 -25.14
CA ASN A 50 -0.03 4.55 -25.06
C ASN A 50 0.87 4.49 -23.83
N ASP A 51 0.66 5.34 -22.82
CA ASP A 51 1.44 5.31 -21.60
C ASP A 51 1.09 4.09 -20.76
N GLN A 52 2.10 3.36 -20.31
CA GLN A 52 2.01 2.17 -19.46
C GLN A 52 2.66 2.37 -18.08
N MET A 53 3.07 3.59 -17.76
CA MET A 53 3.79 3.92 -16.54
C MET A 53 2.93 4.67 -15.51
N GLY A 54 1.90 5.39 -15.97
CA GLY A 54 1.04 6.18 -15.08
C GLY A 54 1.84 7.17 -14.22
N THR A 55 1.56 7.21 -12.93
CA THR A 55 2.26 8.12 -12.00
C THR A 55 3.74 7.83 -11.82
N VAL A 56 4.24 6.67 -12.23
CA VAL A 56 5.69 6.37 -12.24
C VAL A 56 6.46 7.32 -13.16
N ASN A 57 5.79 7.95 -14.14
CA ASN A 57 6.35 9.02 -14.94
C ASN A 57 6.86 10.23 -14.14
N HIS A 58 6.40 10.41 -12.88
CA HIS A 58 6.93 11.44 -12.00
C HIS A 58 8.31 11.10 -11.41
N ILE A 59 8.78 9.86 -11.55
CA ILE A 59 10.12 9.43 -11.12
C ILE A 59 11.10 9.77 -12.25
N THR A 60 11.42 11.06 -12.37
CA THR A 60 12.35 11.59 -13.38
C THR A 60 13.81 11.37 -12.98
N THR A 61 14.74 11.70 -13.87
CA THR A 61 16.18 11.72 -13.57
C THR A 61 16.48 12.66 -12.41
N GLU A 62 15.87 13.84 -12.40
CA GLU A 62 16.06 14.86 -11.38
C GLU A 62 15.58 14.41 -10.01
N THR A 63 14.40 13.78 -9.94
CA THR A 63 13.87 13.23 -8.67
C THR A 63 14.75 12.11 -8.13
N ARG A 64 15.32 11.24 -9.00
CA ARG A 64 16.26 10.21 -8.60
C ARG A 64 17.56 10.80 -8.04
N ILE A 65 18.11 11.81 -8.71
CA ILE A 65 19.31 12.51 -8.24
C ILE A 65 19.03 13.19 -6.90
N ALA A 66 17.90 13.90 -6.79
CA ALA A 66 17.51 14.53 -5.54
C ALA A 66 17.37 13.52 -4.39
N ALA A 67 16.73 12.38 -4.64
CA ALA A 67 16.60 11.31 -3.64
C ALA A 67 17.96 10.73 -3.22
N ALA A 68 18.86 10.49 -4.17
CA ALA A 68 20.21 9.99 -3.89
C ALA A 68 21.02 10.97 -3.01
N ASN A 69 20.83 12.26 -3.19
CA ASN A 69 21.51 13.30 -2.40
C ASN A 69 20.99 13.41 -0.95
N LEU A 70 19.91 12.73 -0.59
CA LEU A 70 19.44 12.64 0.81
C LEU A 70 20.22 11.63 1.65
N VAL A 71 21.08 10.83 1.04
CA VAL A 71 21.90 9.84 1.77
C VAL A 71 23.06 10.56 2.47
N GLU A 72 23.02 10.61 3.80
CA GLU A 72 24.05 11.27 4.61
C GLU A 72 25.05 10.29 5.22
N THR A 73 24.58 9.16 5.74
CA THR A 73 25.41 8.22 6.51
C THR A 73 25.71 6.91 5.79
N GLY A 74 24.98 6.59 4.74
CA GLY A 74 25.07 5.30 4.02
C GLY A 74 24.56 4.10 4.83
N VAL A 75 23.97 4.32 6.02
CA VAL A 75 23.34 3.26 6.80
C VAL A 75 21.97 2.92 6.17
N SER A 76 21.80 1.64 5.79
CA SER A 76 20.51 1.16 5.29
C SER A 76 19.69 0.55 6.43
N ILE A 77 18.41 0.87 6.45
CA ILE A 77 17.42 0.31 7.37
C ILE A 77 16.41 -0.46 6.54
N SER A 78 16.30 -1.77 6.77
CA SER A 78 15.26 -2.57 6.13
C SER A 78 13.89 -2.21 6.69
N MET A 79 12.95 -1.93 5.82
CA MET A 79 11.53 -1.75 6.15
C MET A 79 10.70 -2.99 5.72
N ALA A 80 11.36 -4.07 5.31
CA ALA A 80 10.72 -5.31 4.95
C ALA A 80 10.24 -6.06 6.19
N HIS A 81 9.06 -6.64 6.11
CA HIS A 81 8.60 -7.67 7.04
C HIS A 81 9.28 -9.00 6.75
N GLU A 82 9.31 -9.87 7.74
CA GLU A 82 9.61 -11.28 7.52
C GLU A 82 8.59 -11.86 6.53
N ILE A 83 9.07 -12.73 5.65
CA ILE A 83 8.21 -13.40 4.68
C ILE A 83 7.34 -14.43 5.40
N LEU A 84 6.03 -14.35 5.19
CA LEU A 84 5.06 -15.22 5.85
C LEU A 84 4.95 -16.55 5.11
N THR A 85 5.39 -17.63 5.75
CA THR A 85 5.40 -19.01 5.23
C THR A 85 4.24 -19.85 5.74
N GLU A 86 3.41 -19.31 6.63
CA GLU A 86 2.26 -20.00 7.20
C GLU A 86 0.96 -19.43 6.66
N GLU A 87 -0.02 -20.33 6.44
CA GLU A 87 -1.37 -19.94 6.06
C GLU A 87 -2.09 -19.27 7.23
N ALA A 88 -2.73 -18.13 6.95
CA ALA A 88 -3.52 -17.37 7.92
C ALA A 88 -4.72 -16.70 7.22
N ALA A 89 -5.62 -16.11 8.01
CA ALA A 89 -6.80 -15.44 7.48
C ALA A 89 -6.47 -14.27 6.50
N ASP A 90 -5.33 -13.64 6.68
CA ASP A 90 -4.78 -12.57 5.84
C ASP A 90 -3.65 -13.04 4.91
N ASN A 91 -3.30 -14.31 4.94
CA ASN A 91 -2.26 -14.95 4.12
C ASN A 91 -2.74 -16.31 3.61
N GLY A 92 -3.71 -16.31 2.71
CA GLY A 92 -4.29 -17.53 2.14
C GLY A 92 -3.38 -18.27 1.14
N ASN A 93 -2.31 -17.58 0.67
CA ASN A 93 -1.31 -18.15 -0.24
C ASN A 93 0.08 -17.83 0.31
N PRO A 94 0.56 -18.58 1.30
CA PRO A 94 1.86 -18.34 1.92
C PRO A 94 3.00 -18.48 0.93
N TYR A 95 4.12 -17.84 1.28
CA TYR A 95 5.35 -17.93 0.52
C TYR A 95 5.85 -19.38 0.45
N ASP A 96 6.10 -19.89 -0.76
CA ASP A 96 6.62 -21.24 -0.99
C ASP A 96 8.16 -21.19 -1.11
N HIS A 97 8.84 -21.67 -0.10
CA HIS A 97 10.28 -21.87 -0.10
C HIS A 97 10.60 -23.34 0.08
N ARG A 98 11.31 -23.91 -0.90
CA ARG A 98 11.76 -25.31 -0.84
C ARG A 98 13.12 -25.49 -1.48
N MET A 99 13.90 -26.38 -0.89
CA MET A 99 15.17 -26.78 -1.46
C MET A 99 14.93 -27.62 -2.72
N THR A 100 15.60 -27.31 -3.80
CA THR A 100 15.62 -28.11 -5.05
C THR A 100 16.83 -29.02 -5.15
N SER A 101 17.92 -28.68 -4.43
CA SER A 101 19.06 -29.54 -4.18
C SER A 101 19.63 -29.28 -2.80
N VAL A 102 20.12 -30.33 -2.15
CA VAL A 102 20.63 -30.31 -0.78
C VAL A 102 22.07 -30.86 -0.73
N GLY A 103 22.74 -30.78 0.43
CA GLY A 103 24.14 -31.19 0.58
C GLY A 103 24.44 -32.66 0.21
N SER A 104 23.43 -33.54 0.17
CA SER A 104 23.50 -34.90 -0.30
C SER A 104 23.27 -35.09 -1.81
N SER A 105 22.84 -34.02 -2.50
CA SER A 105 22.67 -34.05 -3.96
C SER A 105 24.02 -34.10 -4.67
N PRO A 106 24.10 -34.67 -5.91
CA PRO A 106 25.31 -34.59 -6.70
C PRO A 106 25.70 -33.14 -7.02
N GLY A 107 26.96 -32.78 -6.75
CA GLY A 107 27.51 -31.45 -7.06
C GLY A 107 27.81 -30.64 -5.80
N PRO A 108 28.63 -29.58 -5.92
CA PRO A 108 29.10 -28.77 -4.77
C PRO A 108 28.18 -27.58 -4.44
N TRP A 109 26.91 -27.63 -4.78
CA TRP A 109 25.94 -26.55 -4.58
C TRP A 109 24.63 -27.07 -4.01
N SER A 110 23.89 -26.16 -3.39
CA SER A 110 22.45 -26.31 -3.09
C SER A 110 21.64 -25.33 -3.94
N GLY A 111 20.35 -25.58 -4.07
CA GLY A 111 19.45 -24.74 -4.84
C GLY A 111 18.11 -24.62 -4.16
N ASP A 112 17.43 -23.48 -4.38
CA ASP A 112 16.14 -23.15 -3.85
C ASP A 112 15.11 -22.93 -4.94
N PHE A 113 13.84 -23.14 -4.60
CA PHE A 113 12.71 -22.58 -5.30
C PHE A 113 12.04 -21.55 -4.38
N LEU A 114 11.71 -20.40 -4.93
CA LEU A 114 11.00 -19.33 -4.25
C LEU A 114 9.75 -19.00 -5.07
N GLY A 115 8.56 -19.11 -4.42
CA GLY A 115 7.29 -18.75 -5.02
C GLY A 115 6.51 -17.79 -4.11
N VAL A 116 5.93 -16.76 -4.69
CA VAL A 116 5.13 -15.80 -3.96
C VAL A 116 3.88 -15.42 -4.74
N SER A 117 2.71 -15.55 -4.10
CA SER A 117 1.46 -14.97 -4.55
C SER A 117 1.32 -13.62 -3.86
N TYR A 118 1.85 -12.56 -4.47
CA TYR A 118 2.04 -11.27 -3.82
C TYR A 118 0.78 -10.38 -3.81
N HIS A 119 -0.26 -10.73 -4.57
CA HIS A 119 -1.52 -10.01 -4.52
C HIS A 119 -2.26 -10.29 -3.21
N GLY A 120 -2.79 -9.25 -2.58
CA GLY A 120 -3.48 -9.33 -1.31
C GLY A 120 -2.84 -8.42 -0.25
N TYR A 121 -2.97 -8.79 1.03
CA TYR A 121 -2.57 -7.96 2.15
C TYR A 121 -1.28 -8.40 2.84
N ALA A 122 -0.80 -9.62 2.55
CA ALA A 122 0.33 -10.20 3.26
C ALA A 122 1.70 -9.66 2.81
N HIS A 123 1.86 -9.35 1.54
CA HIS A 123 3.14 -8.96 0.95
C HIS A 123 3.07 -7.59 0.29
N SER A 124 4.07 -6.74 0.57
CA SER A 124 4.21 -5.45 -0.14
C SER A 124 4.62 -5.71 -1.59
N HIS A 125 3.94 -5.06 -2.51
CA HIS A 125 4.19 -5.19 -3.94
C HIS A 125 3.84 -3.91 -4.69
N LEU A 126 4.36 -3.78 -5.90
CA LEU A 126 3.94 -2.78 -6.86
C LEU A 126 3.04 -3.46 -7.89
N ASP A 127 1.80 -3.03 -7.95
CA ASP A 127 0.81 -3.61 -8.84
C ASP A 127 0.88 -3.01 -10.24
N ALA A 128 0.57 -3.81 -11.25
CA ALA A 128 0.49 -3.34 -12.62
C ALA A 128 -0.80 -2.54 -12.84
N LEU A 129 -0.75 -1.54 -13.73
CA LEU A 129 -1.90 -0.68 -14.04
C LEU A 129 -3.10 -1.47 -14.60
N CYS A 130 -2.85 -2.61 -15.22
CA CYS A 130 -3.86 -3.50 -15.75
C CYS A 130 -4.53 -4.42 -14.71
N HIS A 131 -4.12 -4.37 -13.44
CA HIS A 131 -4.74 -5.19 -12.39
C HIS A 131 -5.92 -4.48 -11.70
N ARG A 132 -6.23 -3.26 -12.08
CA ARG A 132 -7.38 -2.54 -11.53
C ARG A 132 -8.35 -2.14 -12.64
N PHE A 133 -9.60 -2.63 -12.52
CA PHE A 133 -10.69 -2.29 -13.41
C PHE A 133 -11.71 -1.39 -12.71
N GLN A 134 -12.30 -0.48 -13.47
CA GLN A 134 -13.44 0.31 -13.06
C GLN A 134 -14.35 0.53 -14.28
N PHE A 135 -15.62 0.20 -14.15
CA PHE A 135 -16.63 0.30 -15.20
C PHE A 135 -16.22 -0.41 -16.51
N GLY A 136 -15.60 -1.60 -16.41
CA GLY A 136 -15.17 -2.40 -17.56
C GLY A 136 -13.89 -1.92 -18.25
N THR A 137 -13.19 -0.96 -17.64
CA THR A 137 -11.95 -0.39 -18.20
C THR A 137 -10.83 -0.37 -17.18
N MET A 138 -9.59 -0.40 -17.64
CA MET A 138 -8.37 -0.19 -16.89
C MET A 138 -7.71 1.13 -17.28
N TYR A 139 -6.50 1.39 -16.78
CA TYR A 139 -5.76 2.62 -17.04
C TYR A 139 -5.78 3.02 -18.52
N ASN A 140 -5.91 4.31 -18.79
CA ASN A 140 -6.04 4.92 -20.12
C ASN A 140 -7.27 4.46 -20.92
N GLY A 141 -8.26 3.84 -20.29
CA GLY A 141 -9.52 3.44 -20.94
C GLY A 141 -9.44 2.13 -21.74
N TYR A 142 -8.37 1.38 -21.62
CA TYR A 142 -8.30 0.04 -22.23
C TYR A 142 -9.34 -0.91 -21.61
N SER A 143 -9.86 -1.82 -22.41
CA SER A 143 -10.85 -2.79 -21.96
C SER A 143 -10.28 -3.80 -20.98
N GLU A 144 -11.00 -4.14 -19.91
CA GLU A 144 -10.65 -5.23 -19.00
C GLU A 144 -10.52 -6.59 -19.73
N ASN A 145 -11.18 -6.77 -20.89
CA ASN A 145 -11.09 -7.98 -21.70
C ASN A 145 -9.72 -8.18 -22.38
N GLU A 146 -8.83 -7.18 -22.31
CA GLU A 146 -7.45 -7.28 -22.81
C GLU A 146 -6.52 -7.99 -21.82
N VAL A 147 -7.01 -8.26 -20.60
CA VAL A 147 -6.30 -9.10 -19.63
C VAL A 147 -6.77 -10.54 -19.83
N THR A 148 -5.88 -11.40 -20.29
CA THR A 148 -6.12 -12.80 -20.60
C THR A 148 -5.27 -13.72 -19.73
N GLU A 149 -5.40 -15.04 -19.91
CA GLU A 149 -4.55 -16.02 -19.21
C GLU A 149 -3.06 -15.91 -19.61
N GLU A 150 -2.77 -15.36 -20.80
CA GLU A 150 -1.41 -15.10 -21.26
C GLU A 150 -0.81 -13.83 -20.65
N GLY A 151 -1.66 -12.97 -20.03
CA GLY A 151 -1.25 -11.74 -19.40
C GLY A 151 -2.01 -10.52 -19.90
N CYS A 152 -1.45 -9.36 -19.62
CA CYS A 152 -1.93 -8.05 -19.99
C CYS A 152 -1.21 -7.61 -21.26
N ALA A 153 -1.81 -7.84 -22.41
CA ALA A 153 -1.23 -7.48 -23.71
C ALA A 153 -1.45 -5.98 -24.02
N GLN A 154 -0.52 -5.15 -23.55
CA GLN A 154 -0.44 -3.73 -23.90
C GLN A 154 0.99 -3.35 -24.21
#